data_3eeeefe603d4d050d25efc84ca6b3d7d
#
_entry.id   3eeeefe603d4d050d25efc84ca6b3d7d
#
_cell.length_a   1.000
_cell.length_b   1.000
_cell.length_c   1.000
_cell.angle_alpha   90.00
_cell.angle_beta   90.00
_cell.angle_gamma   90.00
#
_symmetry.space_group_name_H-M   'P 1'
#
loop_
_entity.id
_entity.type
_entity.pdbx_description
1 polymer ?
#
loop_
_entity_poly.entity_id
_entity_poly.type
_entity_poly.pdbx_seq_one_letter_code
_entity_poly.pdbx_strand_id
1 'polypeptide(L)'
;MSAPDSLEGKLLIAMPGMGDPRFEHSVVFMCAHSEEGALGLIVNKPAPELRFAALIEQLGFDVGDPKREIRIHFGGPVEHGRGFVLHSSDYRSEGSTLEVDDSYSMTATMDVLEQIARGDGPSSALLALGYSGWGPGQLEAEILQNGWLTCDAAPEIVFGENDETKWSAALRTLGIDPLMLSGTAGRA
;
A
#
# COMPACT_ATOMS: atom_id res chain seq x y z
N MET A 1 1.12 -12.14 -18.91
CA MET A 1 -0.21 -11.60 -19.21
C MET A 1 -1.08 -11.70 -17.97
N SER A 2 -1.57 -10.59 -17.49
CA SER A 2 -2.44 -10.63 -16.33
C SER A 2 -3.82 -11.15 -16.72
N ALA A 3 -4.47 -11.89 -15.80
CA ALA A 3 -5.82 -12.34 -16.01
C ALA A 3 -6.76 -11.14 -16.12
N PRO A 4 -7.88 -11.23 -16.88
CA PRO A 4 -8.82 -10.13 -16.98
C PRO A 4 -9.34 -9.63 -15.62
N ASP A 5 -9.37 -10.52 -14.64
CA ASP A 5 -9.84 -10.22 -13.30
C ASP A 5 -8.73 -9.90 -12.32
N SER A 6 -7.50 -9.69 -12.81
CA SER A 6 -6.37 -9.37 -11.95
C SER A 6 -6.54 -8.00 -11.30
N LEU A 7 -6.26 -7.95 -10.01
CA LEU A 7 -6.37 -6.72 -9.23
C LEU A 7 -5.02 -6.02 -9.05
N GLU A 8 -3.98 -6.48 -9.72
CA GLU A 8 -2.67 -5.82 -9.67
C GLU A 8 -2.80 -4.35 -10.06
N GLY A 9 -2.20 -3.47 -9.26
CA GLY A 9 -2.29 -2.04 -9.50
C GLY A 9 -3.59 -1.39 -9.08
N LYS A 10 -4.49 -2.13 -8.44
CA LYS A 10 -5.75 -1.60 -7.93
C LYS A 10 -5.67 -1.37 -6.42
N LEU A 11 -6.61 -0.60 -5.90
CA LEU A 11 -6.78 -0.44 -4.46
C LEU A 11 -7.93 -1.30 -3.98
N LEU A 12 -7.74 -1.90 -2.82
CA LEU A 12 -8.82 -2.53 -2.06
C LEU A 12 -9.25 -1.58 -0.96
N ILE A 13 -10.54 -1.44 -0.78
CA ILE A 13 -11.12 -0.59 0.27
C ILE A 13 -11.83 -1.50 1.25
N ALA A 14 -11.37 -1.50 2.51
CA ALA A 14 -12.00 -2.34 3.54
C ALA A 14 -13.40 -1.84 3.84
N MET A 15 -14.37 -2.74 3.82
CA MET A 15 -15.75 -2.38 4.13
C MET A 15 -15.96 -2.40 5.64
N PRO A 16 -16.80 -1.50 6.17
CA PRO A 16 -17.16 -1.55 7.58
C PRO A 16 -17.77 -2.90 7.93
N GLY A 17 -17.38 -3.44 9.06
CA GLY A 17 -17.93 -4.72 9.50
C GLY A 17 -17.28 -5.94 8.90
N MET A 18 -16.14 -5.81 8.23
CA MET A 18 -15.43 -6.97 7.68
C MET A 18 -14.92 -7.93 8.76
N GLY A 19 -14.91 -7.50 10.01
CA GLY A 19 -14.64 -8.37 11.13
C GLY A 19 -13.20 -8.47 11.59
N ASP A 20 -12.24 -8.05 10.77
CA ASP A 20 -10.82 -8.09 11.13
C ASP A 20 -10.33 -6.68 11.49
N PRO A 21 -10.09 -6.40 12.80
CA PRO A 21 -9.68 -5.05 13.20
C PRO A 21 -8.33 -4.60 12.63
N ARG A 22 -7.51 -5.55 12.17
CA ARG A 22 -6.22 -5.21 11.55
C ARG A 22 -6.41 -4.47 10.24
N PHE A 23 -7.57 -4.66 9.59
CA PHE A 23 -7.86 -4.08 8.29
C PHE A 23 -8.96 -3.02 8.34
N GLU A 24 -9.39 -2.61 9.51
CA GLU A 24 -10.46 -1.61 9.63
C GLU A 24 -10.06 -0.31 8.93
N HIS A 25 -10.93 0.14 8.02
CA HIS A 25 -10.72 1.35 7.20
C HIS A 25 -9.42 1.32 6.40
N SER A 26 -8.90 0.14 6.10
CA SER A 26 -7.66 0.03 5.33
C SER A 26 -7.89 0.29 3.84
N VAL A 27 -6.88 0.92 3.24
CA VAL A 27 -6.73 0.99 1.79
C VAL A 27 -5.49 0.17 1.46
N VAL A 28 -5.63 -0.84 0.62
CA VAL A 28 -4.54 -1.76 0.28
C VAL A 28 -4.21 -1.63 -1.19
N PHE A 29 -2.93 -1.40 -1.49
CA PHE A 29 -2.47 -1.40 -2.88
C PHE A 29 -2.07 -2.82 -3.26
N MET A 30 -2.61 -3.35 -4.35
CA MET A 30 -2.37 -4.72 -4.79
C MET A 30 -1.12 -4.80 -5.64
N CYS A 31 -0.09 -5.46 -5.10
CA CYS A 31 1.20 -5.63 -5.78
C CYS A 31 1.21 -6.86 -6.65
N ALA A 32 0.50 -7.91 -6.28
CA ALA A 32 0.44 -9.16 -7.02
C ALA A 32 -0.90 -9.84 -6.80
N HIS A 33 -1.42 -10.45 -7.85
CA HIS A 33 -2.68 -11.20 -7.78
C HIS A 33 -2.69 -12.27 -8.85
N SER A 34 -2.93 -13.51 -8.44
CA SER A 34 -3.02 -14.65 -9.35
C SER A 34 -3.90 -15.73 -8.73
N GLU A 35 -4.03 -16.85 -9.43
CA GLU A 35 -4.75 -18.02 -8.91
C GLU A 35 -4.06 -18.60 -7.67
N GLU A 36 -2.77 -18.30 -7.48
CA GLU A 36 -1.99 -18.82 -6.36
C GLU A 36 -2.13 -17.96 -5.12
N GLY A 37 -2.75 -16.80 -5.21
CA GLY A 37 -2.96 -15.90 -4.09
C GLY A 37 -2.77 -14.44 -4.48
N ALA A 38 -2.65 -13.60 -3.45
CA ALA A 38 -2.49 -12.17 -3.65
C ALA A 38 -1.59 -11.58 -2.57
N LEU A 39 -0.96 -10.45 -2.91
CA LEU A 39 -0.12 -9.70 -1.99
C LEU A 39 -0.42 -8.22 -2.14
N GLY A 40 -0.62 -7.52 -1.03
CA GLY A 40 -0.89 -6.10 -1.04
C GLY A 40 -0.22 -5.38 0.12
N LEU A 41 -0.16 -4.05 0.01
CA LEU A 41 0.42 -3.19 1.04
C LEU A 41 -0.63 -2.19 1.49
N ILE A 42 -0.86 -2.12 2.81
CA ILE A 42 -1.73 -1.08 3.37
C ILE A 42 -1.01 0.26 3.20
N VAL A 43 -1.69 1.25 2.66
CA VAL A 43 -1.07 2.53 2.32
C VAL A 43 -1.61 3.70 3.15
N ASN A 44 -2.49 3.44 4.12
CA ASN A 44 -3.10 4.51 4.93
C ASN A 44 -2.98 4.30 6.44
N LYS A 45 -2.08 3.44 6.87
CA LYS A 45 -1.84 3.25 8.31
C LYS A 45 -0.41 3.66 8.63
N PRO A 46 -0.19 4.90 9.09
CA PRO A 46 1.17 5.37 9.37
C PRO A 46 1.76 4.69 10.60
N ALA A 47 3.09 4.59 10.62
CA ALA A 47 3.86 4.13 11.77
C ALA A 47 4.53 5.35 12.40
N PRO A 48 3.84 6.12 13.23
CA PRO A 48 4.33 7.44 13.67
C PRO A 48 5.55 7.39 14.58
N GLU A 49 5.79 6.27 15.24
CA GLU A 49 6.99 6.09 16.07
C GLU A 49 8.26 5.84 15.26
N LEU A 50 8.13 5.63 13.95
CA LEU A 50 9.27 5.37 13.08
C LEU A 50 9.54 6.59 12.20
N ARG A 51 10.78 7.05 12.22
CA ARG A 51 11.23 8.18 11.42
C ARG A 51 12.16 7.71 10.32
N PHE A 52 12.02 8.29 9.14
CA PHE A 52 12.85 7.92 8.00
C PHE A 52 14.33 8.16 8.29
N ALA A 53 14.68 9.31 8.87
CA ALA A 53 16.06 9.62 9.20
C ALA A 53 16.68 8.59 10.16
N ALA A 54 15.92 8.19 11.18
CA ALA A 54 16.37 7.18 12.14
C ALA A 54 16.54 5.81 11.47
N LEU A 55 15.64 5.47 10.55
CA LEU A 55 15.74 4.22 9.82
C LEU A 55 16.98 4.17 8.93
N ILE A 56 17.27 5.27 8.23
CA ILE A 56 18.44 5.37 7.37
C ILE A 56 19.72 5.19 8.18
N GLU A 57 19.78 5.83 9.35
CA GLU A 57 20.92 5.67 10.26
C GLU A 57 21.06 4.23 10.75
N GLN A 58 19.94 3.62 11.14
CA GLN A 58 19.92 2.24 11.63
C GLN A 58 20.37 1.25 10.54
N LEU A 59 20.07 1.52 9.29
CA LEU A 59 20.47 0.68 8.17
C LEU A 59 21.95 0.85 7.80
N GLY A 60 22.63 1.82 8.43
CA GLY A 60 24.05 2.03 8.20
C GLY A 60 24.41 2.84 6.96
N PHE A 61 23.44 3.52 6.38
CA PHE A 61 23.72 4.40 5.24
C PHE A 61 24.31 5.71 5.73
N ASP A 62 25.44 6.07 5.17
CA ASP A 62 26.16 7.30 5.54
C ASP A 62 25.75 8.43 4.59
N VAL A 63 24.58 8.98 4.83
CA VAL A 63 24.05 10.06 3.98
C VAL A 63 23.88 11.38 4.75
N GLY A 64 24.20 11.41 6.06
CA GLY A 64 23.96 12.57 6.90
C GLY A 64 22.47 12.81 7.05
N ASP A 65 22.06 14.09 7.06
CA ASP A 65 20.64 14.42 7.08
C ASP A 65 20.00 14.08 5.73
N PRO A 66 18.90 13.33 5.73
CA PRO A 66 18.25 12.99 4.46
C PRO A 66 17.79 14.24 3.72
N LYS A 67 18.08 14.31 2.43
CA LYS A 67 17.63 15.40 1.56
C LYS A 67 16.16 15.25 1.20
N ARG A 68 15.65 14.05 1.37
CA ARG A 68 14.25 13.71 1.09
C ARG A 68 13.82 12.62 2.05
N GLU A 69 12.62 12.74 2.54
CA GLU A 69 12.05 11.73 3.43
C GLU A 69 10.77 11.17 2.83
N ILE A 70 10.50 9.90 3.11
CA ILE A 70 9.23 9.28 2.72
C ILE A 70 8.52 8.80 3.98
N ARG A 71 7.23 8.58 3.84
CA ARG A 71 6.40 8.16 4.96
C ARG A 71 6.52 6.67 5.17
N ILE A 72 6.49 6.27 6.43
CA ILE A 72 6.57 4.87 6.83
C ILE A 72 5.19 4.43 7.29
N HIS A 73 4.73 3.31 6.74
CA HIS A 73 3.40 2.78 7.02
C HIS A 73 3.48 1.34 7.52
N PHE A 74 2.45 0.92 8.24
CA PHE A 74 2.21 -0.49 8.53
C PHE A 74 1.56 -1.11 7.29
N GLY A 75 2.28 -1.99 6.61
CA GLY A 75 1.81 -2.55 5.33
C GLY A 75 0.97 -3.81 5.44
N GLY A 76 0.98 -4.46 6.60
CA GLY A 76 0.20 -5.65 6.83
C GLY A 76 0.75 -6.51 7.96
N PRO A 77 0.03 -7.57 8.35
CA PRO A 77 0.39 -8.39 9.49
C PRO A 77 1.49 -9.42 9.21
N VAL A 78 1.89 -9.62 7.96
CA VAL A 78 2.89 -10.64 7.60
C VAL A 78 4.26 -10.00 7.51
N GLU A 79 5.26 -10.63 8.12
CA GLU A 79 6.68 -10.21 8.08
C GLU A 79 6.87 -8.72 8.42
N HIS A 80 6.40 -8.29 9.58
CA HIS A 80 6.43 -6.87 10.00
C HIS A 80 7.84 -6.26 9.99
N GLY A 81 8.87 -7.07 10.13
CA GLY A 81 10.25 -6.57 10.13
C GLY A 81 10.81 -6.31 8.75
N ARG A 82 10.06 -6.65 7.71
CA ARG A 82 10.51 -6.49 6.33
C ARG A 82 9.89 -5.26 5.72
N GLY A 83 10.73 -4.46 5.04
CA GLY A 83 10.26 -3.24 4.39
C GLY A 83 10.08 -3.43 2.89
N PHE A 84 9.06 -2.77 2.37
CA PHE A 84 8.76 -2.74 0.94
C PHE A 84 8.53 -1.28 0.54
N VAL A 85 9.20 -0.84 -0.50
CA VAL A 85 8.99 0.52 -1.01
C VAL A 85 8.07 0.45 -2.21
N LEU A 86 6.88 1.05 -2.07
CA LEU A 86 5.95 1.23 -3.17
C LEU A 86 6.27 2.59 -3.78
N HIS A 87 6.49 2.65 -5.09
CA HIS A 87 6.96 3.87 -5.72
C HIS A 87 6.48 4.01 -7.15
N SER A 88 6.66 5.21 -7.68
CA SER A 88 6.39 5.49 -9.07
C SER A 88 7.35 4.72 -9.97
N SER A 89 6.94 4.47 -11.20
CA SER A 89 7.64 3.58 -12.12
C SER A 89 8.92 4.17 -12.71
N ASP A 90 9.30 5.37 -12.31
CA ASP A 90 10.50 6.07 -12.81
C ASP A 90 11.78 5.63 -12.11
N TYR A 91 11.73 4.59 -11.30
CA TYR A 91 12.91 4.00 -10.65
C TYR A 91 12.86 2.49 -10.79
N ARG A 92 14.02 1.90 -11.00
CA ARG A 92 14.13 0.45 -11.08
C ARG A 92 15.49 0.01 -10.53
N SER A 93 15.46 -0.98 -9.65
CA SER A 93 16.67 -1.65 -9.19
C SER A 93 16.66 -3.05 -9.80
N GLU A 94 17.63 -3.34 -10.64
CA GLU A 94 17.68 -4.58 -11.38
C GLU A 94 17.66 -5.79 -10.45
N GLY A 95 16.74 -6.72 -10.70
CA GLY A 95 16.58 -7.92 -9.88
C GLY A 95 15.82 -7.72 -8.58
N SER A 96 15.49 -6.49 -8.22
CA SER A 96 14.87 -6.17 -6.92
C SER A 96 13.56 -5.42 -7.04
N THR A 97 13.25 -4.90 -8.23
CA THR A 97 12.03 -4.14 -8.46
C THR A 97 10.99 -5.00 -9.17
N LEU A 98 9.82 -5.09 -8.58
CA LEU A 98 8.65 -5.70 -9.21
C LEU A 98 7.86 -4.60 -9.89
N GLU A 99 7.72 -4.68 -11.20
CA GLU A 99 6.87 -3.75 -11.93
C GLU A 99 5.42 -4.22 -11.79
N VAL A 100 4.61 -3.42 -11.09
CA VAL A 100 3.21 -3.78 -10.87
C VAL A 100 2.39 -3.44 -12.12
N ASP A 101 2.52 -2.19 -12.59
CA ASP A 101 1.89 -1.74 -13.83
C ASP A 101 2.69 -0.56 -14.39
N ASP A 102 2.11 0.17 -15.34
CA ASP A 102 2.81 1.30 -15.99
C ASP A 102 3.11 2.46 -15.04
N SER A 103 2.41 2.55 -13.93
CA SER A 103 2.53 3.68 -13.00
C SER A 103 3.22 3.34 -11.69
N TYR A 104 3.25 2.07 -11.30
CA TYR A 104 3.72 1.65 -9.99
C TYR A 104 4.70 0.51 -10.06
N SER A 105 5.67 0.56 -9.17
CA SER A 105 6.62 -0.53 -8.94
C SER A 105 6.84 -0.70 -7.45
N MET A 106 7.35 -1.86 -7.05
CA MET A 106 7.67 -2.14 -5.67
C MET A 106 9.10 -2.68 -5.58
N THR A 107 9.89 -2.13 -4.68
CA THR A 107 11.26 -2.57 -4.47
C THR A 107 11.40 -3.10 -3.04
N ALA A 108 11.89 -4.32 -2.90
CA ALA A 108 12.01 -4.98 -1.60
C ALA A 108 13.38 -4.80 -0.96
N THR A 109 14.34 -4.22 -1.65
CA THR A 109 15.67 -3.97 -1.10
C THR A 109 15.79 -2.55 -0.57
N MET A 110 16.73 -2.35 0.36
CA MET A 110 16.88 -1.07 1.04
C MET A 110 17.69 -0.06 0.25
N ASP A 111 18.27 -0.45 -0.90
CA ASP A 111 19.05 0.47 -1.73
C ASP A 111 18.27 1.68 -2.18
N VAL A 112 16.98 1.49 -2.45
CA VAL A 112 16.10 2.59 -2.88
C VAL A 112 15.98 3.64 -1.78
N LEU A 113 16.02 3.23 -0.51
CA LEU A 113 15.94 4.16 0.62
C LEU A 113 17.18 5.06 0.67
N GLU A 114 18.35 4.50 0.38
CA GLU A 114 19.58 5.30 0.31
C GLU A 114 19.48 6.33 -0.81
N GLN A 115 19.00 5.93 -1.98
CA GLN A 115 18.82 6.86 -3.10
C GLN A 115 17.86 7.99 -2.75
N ILE A 116 16.76 7.66 -2.09
CA ILE A 116 15.78 8.66 -1.65
C ILE A 116 16.42 9.62 -0.65
N ALA A 117 17.16 9.09 0.31
CA ALA A 117 17.83 9.92 1.31
C ALA A 117 18.85 10.88 0.70
N ARG A 118 19.45 10.50 -0.43
CA ARG A 118 20.38 11.36 -1.17
C ARG A 118 19.68 12.37 -2.06
N GLY A 119 18.35 12.32 -2.15
CA GLY A 119 17.55 13.20 -2.99
C GLY A 119 17.22 12.65 -4.36
N ASP A 120 17.63 11.42 -4.63
CA ASP A 120 17.40 10.73 -5.91
C ASP A 120 16.28 9.69 -5.76
N GLY A 121 16.24 8.70 -6.63
CA GLY A 121 15.25 7.63 -6.57
C GLY A 121 13.95 8.00 -7.27
N PRO A 122 12.86 7.27 -6.97
CA PRO A 122 11.56 7.52 -7.60
C PRO A 122 10.98 8.86 -7.16
N SER A 123 10.18 9.48 -8.03
CA SER A 123 9.59 10.78 -7.72
C SER A 123 8.53 10.68 -6.62
N SER A 124 7.85 9.56 -6.51
CA SER A 124 6.88 9.31 -5.44
C SER A 124 7.17 7.96 -4.80
N ALA A 125 7.12 7.90 -3.48
CA ALA A 125 7.41 6.65 -2.76
C ALA A 125 6.79 6.67 -1.37
N LEU A 126 6.51 5.47 -0.87
CA LEU A 126 6.22 5.25 0.55
C LEU A 126 6.88 3.94 0.98
N LEU A 127 7.16 3.82 2.26
CA LEU A 127 7.70 2.58 2.84
C LEU A 127 6.58 1.88 3.60
N ALA A 128 6.42 0.59 3.34
CA ALA A 128 5.49 -0.25 4.08
C ALA A 128 6.26 -1.32 4.82
N LEU A 129 5.95 -1.50 6.10
CA LEU A 129 6.54 -2.55 6.91
C LEU A 129 5.55 -3.71 7.00
N GLY A 130 5.97 -4.87 6.54
CA GLY A 130 5.09 -6.02 6.42
C GLY A 130 4.19 -5.93 5.20
N TYR A 131 3.41 -6.97 4.99
CA TYR A 131 2.47 -7.01 3.87
C TYR A 131 1.19 -7.76 4.26
N SER A 132 0.19 -7.63 3.41
CA SER A 132 -1.09 -8.34 3.54
C SER A 132 -1.09 -9.45 2.48
N GLY A 133 -1.37 -10.68 2.89
CA GLY A 133 -1.37 -11.82 2.00
C GLY A 133 -2.71 -12.54 1.99
N TRP A 134 -3.06 -13.08 0.83
CA TRP A 134 -4.27 -13.91 0.66
C TRP A 134 -3.85 -15.20 -0.03
N GLY A 135 -4.37 -16.32 0.47
CA GLY A 135 -4.17 -17.61 -0.18
C GLY A 135 -4.99 -17.75 -1.46
N PRO A 136 -4.84 -18.88 -2.18
CA PRO A 136 -5.58 -19.10 -3.42
C PRO A 136 -7.09 -18.94 -3.22
N GLY A 137 -7.72 -18.04 -3.99
CA GLY A 137 -9.16 -17.84 -3.94
C GLY A 137 -9.69 -17.09 -2.72
N GLN A 138 -8.83 -16.78 -1.76
CA GLN A 138 -9.26 -16.12 -0.51
C GLN A 138 -9.76 -14.70 -0.76
N LEU A 139 -8.99 -13.90 -1.50
CA LEU A 139 -9.37 -12.52 -1.76
C LEU A 139 -10.67 -12.45 -2.55
N GLU A 140 -10.82 -13.30 -3.55
CA GLU A 140 -12.03 -13.36 -4.36
C GLU A 140 -13.25 -13.68 -3.50
N ALA A 141 -13.10 -14.61 -2.57
CA ALA A 141 -14.20 -14.97 -1.65
C ALA A 141 -14.56 -13.80 -0.74
N GLU A 142 -13.56 -13.07 -0.24
CA GLU A 142 -13.79 -11.91 0.61
C GLU A 142 -14.48 -10.78 -0.14
N ILE A 143 -14.13 -10.58 -1.40
CA ILE A 143 -14.79 -9.57 -2.24
C ILE A 143 -16.26 -9.97 -2.47
N LEU A 144 -16.54 -11.24 -2.75
CA LEU A 144 -17.91 -11.72 -2.94
C LEU A 144 -18.76 -11.57 -1.67
N GLN A 145 -18.12 -11.57 -0.50
CA GLN A 145 -18.80 -11.36 0.78
C GLN A 145 -18.85 -9.89 1.17
N ASN A 146 -18.50 -9.00 0.25
CA ASN A 146 -18.48 -7.55 0.47
C ASN A 146 -17.50 -7.10 1.56
N GLY A 147 -16.41 -7.85 1.75
CA GLY A 147 -15.36 -7.43 2.68
C GLY A 147 -14.50 -6.32 2.11
N TRP A 148 -14.36 -6.30 0.79
CA TRP A 148 -13.52 -5.34 0.07
C TRP A 148 -14.24 -4.78 -1.16
N LEU A 149 -14.06 -3.49 -1.41
CA LEU A 149 -14.37 -2.89 -2.70
C LEU A 149 -13.06 -2.64 -3.43
N THR A 150 -13.13 -2.51 -4.75
CA THR A 150 -11.94 -2.25 -5.57
C THR A 150 -12.12 -0.96 -6.33
N CYS A 151 -11.02 -0.22 -6.51
CA CYS A 151 -11.02 0.98 -7.33
C CYS A 151 -9.66 1.16 -7.99
N ASP A 152 -9.56 2.11 -8.92
CA ASP A 152 -8.29 2.45 -9.53
C ASP A 152 -7.38 3.11 -8.49
N ALA A 153 -6.07 2.90 -8.65
CA ALA A 153 -5.09 3.45 -7.72
C ALA A 153 -4.61 4.81 -8.22
N ALA A 154 -5.31 5.87 -7.84
CA ALA A 154 -4.89 7.23 -8.17
C ALA A 154 -3.65 7.61 -7.34
N PRO A 155 -2.59 8.13 -7.99
CA PRO A 155 -1.38 8.51 -7.22
C PRO A 155 -1.65 9.52 -6.12
N GLU A 156 -2.60 10.43 -6.32
CA GLU A 156 -2.98 11.42 -5.31
C GLU A 156 -3.51 10.77 -4.04
N ILE A 157 -4.08 9.57 -4.16
CA ILE A 157 -4.57 8.81 -3.01
C ILE A 157 -3.42 7.98 -2.43
N VAL A 158 -2.74 7.20 -3.27
CA VAL A 158 -1.70 6.26 -2.80
C VAL A 158 -0.58 7.00 -2.09
N PHE A 159 -0.06 8.07 -2.68
CA PHE A 159 1.07 8.84 -2.15
C PHE A 159 0.65 10.11 -1.42
N GLY A 160 -0.65 10.33 -1.22
CA GLY A 160 -1.15 11.51 -0.54
C GLY A 160 -0.64 11.60 0.89
N GLU A 161 -0.49 12.82 1.38
CA GLU A 161 0.07 13.05 2.71
C GLU A 161 -0.91 12.78 3.85
N ASN A 162 -2.21 12.81 3.56
CA ASN A 162 -3.22 12.64 4.60
C ASN A 162 -3.78 11.23 4.59
N ASP A 163 -3.16 10.35 5.37
CA ASP A 163 -3.58 8.95 5.46
C ASP A 163 -5.01 8.81 5.98
N GLU A 164 -5.45 9.72 6.84
CA GLU A 164 -6.78 9.65 7.44
C GLU A 164 -7.90 9.80 6.41
N THR A 165 -7.64 10.46 5.30
CA THR A 165 -8.66 10.69 4.27
C THR A 165 -8.58 9.73 3.09
N LYS A 166 -7.57 8.86 3.04
CA LYS A 166 -7.40 7.95 1.90
C LYS A 166 -8.58 7.01 1.72
N TRP A 167 -9.10 6.44 2.79
CA TRP A 167 -10.25 5.54 2.73
C TRP A 167 -11.47 6.24 2.13
N SER A 168 -11.79 7.42 2.65
CA SER A 168 -12.91 8.21 2.13
C SER A 168 -12.69 8.64 0.69
N ALA A 169 -11.47 9.07 0.36
CA ALA A 169 -11.14 9.51 -0.99
C ALA A 169 -11.29 8.36 -2.00
N ALA A 170 -10.84 7.15 -1.62
CA ALA A 170 -10.98 5.98 -2.48
C ALA A 170 -12.46 5.65 -2.74
N LEU A 171 -13.28 5.70 -1.70
CA LEU A 171 -14.73 5.46 -1.84
C LEU A 171 -15.37 6.48 -2.78
N ARG A 172 -14.97 7.75 -2.68
CA ARG A 172 -15.53 8.79 -3.53
C ARG A 172 -15.21 8.60 -5.01
N THR A 173 -14.09 7.93 -5.33
CA THR A 173 -13.80 7.62 -6.73
C THR A 173 -14.83 6.68 -7.33
N LEU A 174 -15.53 5.92 -6.49
CA LEU A 174 -16.59 5.01 -6.90
C LEU A 174 -17.97 5.65 -6.80
N GLY A 175 -18.03 6.94 -6.45
CA GLY A 175 -19.30 7.62 -6.27
C GLY A 175 -20.02 7.26 -4.97
N ILE A 176 -19.29 6.70 -4.01
CA ILE A 176 -19.85 6.27 -2.74
C ILE A 176 -19.57 7.29 -1.66
N ASP A 177 -20.62 7.70 -0.92
CA ASP A 177 -20.47 8.57 0.24
C ASP A 177 -20.02 7.73 1.43
N PRO A 178 -18.85 8.01 2.01
CA PRO A 178 -18.34 7.23 3.14
C PRO A 178 -19.28 7.19 4.33
N LEU A 179 -20.07 8.23 4.53
CA LEU A 179 -21.03 8.29 5.63
C LEU A 179 -22.13 7.25 5.49
N MET A 180 -22.42 6.80 4.28
CA MET A 180 -23.44 5.79 4.02
C MET A 180 -22.95 4.37 4.29
N LEU A 181 -21.66 4.22 4.52
CA LEU A 181 -21.04 2.90 4.76
C LEU A 181 -20.67 2.67 6.23
N SER A 182 -21.16 3.50 7.15
CA SER A 182 -20.92 3.24 8.57
C SER A 182 -21.59 1.93 8.96
N GLY A 183 -21.04 1.23 9.95
CA GLY A 183 -21.62 -0.04 10.42
C GLY A 183 -23.05 0.11 10.92
N THR A 184 -23.42 1.30 11.38
CA THR A 184 -24.78 1.59 11.82
C THR A 184 -25.70 1.85 10.63
N ALA A 185 -25.19 2.48 9.57
CA ALA A 185 -25.99 2.78 8.38
C ALA A 185 -26.43 1.51 7.67
N GLY A 186 -25.63 0.47 7.70
CA GLY A 186 -25.94 -0.79 7.06
C GLY A 186 -27.10 -1.55 7.69
N ARG A 187 -27.66 -1.00 8.75
CA ARG A 187 -28.79 -1.63 9.43
C ARG A 187 -30.12 -0.95 9.17
N ALA A 188 -30.08 0.06 8.39
CA ALA A 188 -31.32 0.81 8.12
C ALA A 188 -32.38 -0.05 7.47
#